data_2f2172a1e375a5a1d7d76e1f8da65a37
#
_entry.id   2f2172a1e375a5a1d7d76e1f8da65a37
#
_cell.length_a   1.000
_cell.length_b   1.000
_cell.length_c   1.000
_cell.angle_alpha   90.00
_cell.angle_beta   90.00
_cell.angle_gamma   90.00
#
_symmetry.space_group_name_H-M   'P 1'
#
loop_
_entity.id
_entity.type
_entity.pdbx_description
1 polymer ?
#
loop_
_entity_poly.entity_id
_entity_poly.type
_entity_poly.pdbx_seq_one_letter_code
_entity_poly.pdbx_strand_id
1 'polypeptide(L)'
;MEIYLDNSATTRLSEGALELMTKIFMEDYGNTSSLHKKGFDAEKHIRSAKDNFAKILKCSKNEIFFTSGGTESNNTAIIGTALHYGSRGHHMITTAVEHAAVSAPMKFLKSRGWDIDYLSVDETGRIDLSELEGLLRDDTVLVSIMHVNNEIGTVEPIEEAGKLIHEKCPNCLFHVDDIQGFGKISLNPKKLHIDLLSASSHKLHGPKGVGLLFIDERAHIAPIILGGGHQNGMRSGTENVPGVAGFSYAASEVYKDIDKNYERIEALRADFISKISDITDITVNGSAEHHSPYILSLTVKDVRAEVFLHALEDKEIYVSAGSACSSNHPSVSSTLKAINVPAYALDSTVRLSFSNNTSQEELDTVSDVLHSIIPMLRKFTRK
;
A
#
# COMPACT_ATOMS: atom_id res chain seq x y z
N MET A 1 28.76 1.72 -1.50
CA MET A 1 27.59 2.63 -1.72
C MET A 1 26.36 1.89 -1.26
N GLU A 2 25.63 2.44 -0.29
CA GLU A 2 24.39 1.85 0.19
C GLU A 2 23.30 1.96 -0.90
N ILE A 3 22.71 0.84 -1.28
CA ILE A 3 21.63 0.76 -2.28
C ILE A 3 20.37 0.22 -1.61
N TYR A 4 19.33 1.05 -1.47
CA TYR A 4 18.10 0.68 -0.79
C TYR A 4 16.96 0.39 -1.77
N LEU A 5 16.66 -0.89 -1.94
CA LEU A 5 15.61 -1.40 -2.83
C LEU A 5 14.48 -2.13 -2.06
N ASP A 6 14.18 -1.66 -0.84
CA ASP A 6 13.05 -2.15 -0.03
C ASP A 6 12.02 -1.05 0.28
N ASN A 7 11.79 -0.17 -0.71
CA ASN A 7 10.88 0.98 -0.56
C ASN A 7 9.41 0.59 -0.37
N SER A 8 9.01 -0.62 -0.74
CA SER A 8 7.67 -1.16 -0.45
C SER A 8 7.49 -1.54 1.03
N ALA A 9 8.57 -1.79 1.78
CA ALA A 9 8.49 -1.96 3.24
C ALA A 9 8.38 -0.59 3.93
N THR A 10 9.27 0.33 3.61
CA THR A 10 9.23 1.73 4.09
C THR A 10 10.18 2.57 3.23
N THR A 11 9.95 3.88 3.14
CA THR A 11 10.88 4.80 2.48
C THR A 11 11.64 5.66 3.48
N ARG A 12 12.78 6.20 3.05
CA ARG A 12 13.51 7.24 3.79
C ARG A 12 12.66 8.51 3.83
N LEU A 13 12.59 9.15 4.98
CA LEU A 13 11.91 10.45 5.12
C LEU A 13 12.62 11.51 4.26
N SER A 14 11.86 12.32 3.52
CA SER A 14 12.42 13.42 2.74
C SER A 14 12.94 14.53 3.65
N GLU A 15 14.02 15.20 3.22
CA GLU A 15 14.65 16.28 4.01
C GLU A 15 13.68 17.42 4.27
N GLY A 16 12.92 17.86 3.26
CA GLY A 16 11.98 18.96 3.45
C GLY A 16 10.81 18.60 4.38
N ALA A 17 10.36 17.34 4.39
CA ALA A 17 9.39 16.87 5.39
C ALA A 17 9.99 16.91 6.80
N LEU A 18 11.26 16.48 6.97
CA LEU A 18 11.96 16.53 8.25
C LEU A 18 12.11 17.96 8.76
N GLU A 19 12.52 18.89 7.91
CA GLU A 19 12.66 20.31 8.25
C GLU A 19 11.33 20.91 8.71
N LEU A 20 10.25 20.69 7.94
CA LEU A 20 8.91 21.15 8.29
C LEU A 20 8.44 20.57 9.62
N MET A 21 8.59 19.27 9.82
CA MET A 21 8.21 18.59 11.06
C MET A 21 8.99 19.14 12.25
N THR A 22 10.30 19.35 12.11
CA THR A 22 11.16 19.89 13.16
C THR A 22 10.71 21.29 13.57
N LYS A 23 10.41 22.15 12.59
CA LYS A 23 9.86 23.48 12.84
C LYS A 23 8.56 23.43 13.64
N ILE A 24 7.62 22.56 13.24
CA ILE A 24 6.33 22.42 13.93
C ILE A 24 6.51 21.92 15.36
N PHE A 25 7.38 20.93 15.59
CA PHE A 25 7.69 20.44 16.93
C PHE A 25 8.22 21.53 17.87
N MET A 26 9.01 22.47 17.35
CA MET A 26 9.68 23.50 18.14
C MET A 26 8.86 24.79 18.27
N GLU A 27 8.11 25.16 17.24
CA GLU A 27 7.46 26.48 17.18
C GLU A 27 5.93 26.39 17.28
N ASP A 28 5.27 25.44 16.56
CA ASP A 28 3.82 25.32 16.45
C ASP A 28 3.27 24.10 17.20
N TYR A 29 3.86 23.77 18.35
CA TYR A 29 3.59 22.59 19.19
C TYR A 29 2.24 22.60 19.90
N GLY A 30 1.37 23.56 19.63
CA GLY A 30 0.07 23.69 20.30
C GLY A 30 -0.87 22.52 20.05
N ASN A 31 -1.81 22.32 21.00
CA ASN A 31 -2.90 21.39 20.78
C ASN A 31 -3.97 22.04 19.90
N THR A 32 -4.38 21.39 18.81
CA THR A 32 -5.37 21.89 17.84
C THR A 32 -6.74 22.22 18.45
N SER A 33 -7.06 21.63 19.62
CA SER A 33 -8.30 21.91 20.37
C SER A 33 -8.21 23.12 21.28
N SER A 34 -7.02 23.74 21.42
CA SER A 34 -6.85 24.91 22.30
C SER A 34 -7.30 26.20 21.64
N LEU A 35 -8.03 27.03 22.39
CA LEU A 35 -8.59 28.31 21.88
C LEU A 35 -7.58 29.46 21.80
N HIS A 36 -6.36 29.29 22.28
CA HIS A 36 -5.32 30.30 22.22
C HIS A 36 -4.50 30.19 20.92
N LYS A 37 -3.71 31.24 20.64
CA LYS A 37 -2.94 31.37 19.39
C LYS A 37 -2.13 30.13 19.00
N LYS A 38 -1.45 29.47 19.96
CA LYS A 38 -0.66 28.25 19.70
C LYS A 38 -1.51 27.09 19.17
N GLY A 39 -2.73 26.92 19.70
CA GLY A 39 -3.65 25.91 19.18
C GLY A 39 -4.11 26.24 17.75
N PHE A 40 -4.44 27.49 17.48
CA PHE A 40 -4.82 27.97 16.16
C PHE A 40 -3.69 27.83 15.12
N ASP A 41 -2.43 28.11 15.51
CA ASP A 41 -1.28 27.95 14.61
C ASP A 41 -1.06 26.44 14.28
N ALA A 42 -1.19 25.56 15.26
CA ALA A 42 -1.14 24.09 15.02
C ALA A 42 -2.29 23.60 14.13
N GLU A 43 -3.53 24.08 14.36
CA GLU A 43 -4.70 23.73 13.55
C GLU A 43 -4.55 24.13 12.06
N LYS A 44 -3.88 25.22 11.76
CA LYS A 44 -3.58 25.64 10.37
C LYS A 44 -2.87 24.55 9.58
N HIS A 45 -1.93 23.84 10.20
CA HIS A 45 -1.21 22.75 9.53
C HIS A 45 -2.15 21.59 9.18
N ILE A 46 -3.06 21.23 10.06
CA ILE A 46 -4.08 20.19 9.79
C ILE A 46 -5.02 20.62 8.67
N ARG A 47 -5.51 21.86 8.70
CA ARG A 47 -6.37 22.39 7.63
C ARG A 47 -5.65 22.42 6.28
N SER A 48 -4.42 22.93 6.25
CA SER A 48 -3.61 22.97 5.03
C SER A 48 -3.36 21.57 4.46
N ALA A 49 -3.09 20.59 5.33
CA ALA A 49 -2.93 19.20 4.90
C ALA A 49 -4.24 18.64 4.31
N LYS A 50 -5.40 18.88 4.95
CA LYS A 50 -6.70 18.48 4.40
C LYS A 50 -6.98 19.11 3.04
N ASP A 51 -6.71 20.40 2.88
CA ASP A 51 -6.90 21.12 1.61
C ASP A 51 -5.97 20.55 0.51
N ASN A 52 -4.74 20.17 0.85
CA ASN A 52 -3.81 19.55 -0.08
C ASN A 52 -4.26 18.15 -0.52
N PHE A 53 -4.62 17.27 0.42
CA PHE A 53 -5.11 15.94 0.07
C PHE A 53 -6.44 15.99 -0.69
N ALA A 54 -7.34 16.90 -0.34
CA ALA A 54 -8.56 17.12 -1.08
C ALA A 54 -8.30 17.53 -2.54
N LYS A 55 -7.29 18.37 -2.78
CA LYS A 55 -6.83 18.72 -4.13
C LYS A 55 -6.25 17.53 -4.88
N ILE A 56 -5.40 16.73 -4.22
CA ILE A 56 -4.78 15.51 -4.79
C ILE A 56 -5.87 14.51 -5.21
N LEU A 57 -6.80 14.19 -4.30
CA LEU A 57 -7.85 13.20 -4.51
C LEU A 57 -9.08 13.76 -5.25
N LYS A 58 -9.10 15.07 -5.54
CA LYS A 58 -10.23 15.78 -6.18
C LYS A 58 -11.55 15.59 -5.43
N CYS A 59 -11.51 15.77 -4.11
CA CYS A 59 -12.62 15.55 -3.19
C CYS A 59 -12.80 16.74 -2.23
N SER A 60 -13.76 16.66 -1.30
CA SER A 60 -13.91 17.64 -0.22
C SER A 60 -12.89 17.39 0.89
N LYS A 61 -12.39 18.46 1.52
CA LYS A 61 -11.53 18.33 2.71
C LYS A 61 -12.24 17.66 3.89
N ASN A 62 -13.55 17.66 3.93
CA ASN A 62 -14.33 16.98 4.97
C ASN A 62 -14.36 15.45 4.79
N GLU A 63 -13.90 14.95 3.64
CA GLU A 63 -13.76 13.53 3.33
C GLU A 63 -12.36 12.98 3.67
N ILE A 64 -11.47 13.83 4.21
CA ILE A 64 -10.08 13.48 4.56
C ILE A 64 -9.96 13.30 6.07
N PHE A 65 -9.53 12.12 6.50
CA PHE A 65 -9.28 11.76 7.89
C PHE A 65 -7.86 11.23 8.06
N PHE A 66 -7.16 11.70 9.10
CA PHE A 66 -5.81 11.24 9.41
C PHE A 66 -5.85 10.12 10.44
N THR A 67 -5.04 9.12 10.22
CA THR A 67 -4.89 7.92 11.05
C THR A 67 -3.42 7.76 11.46
N SER A 68 -3.09 6.71 12.22
CA SER A 68 -1.70 6.38 12.56
C SER A 68 -0.96 5.61 11.47
N GLY A 69 -1.63 5.27 10.36
CA GLY A 69 -1.03 4.52 9.24
C GLY A 69 -2.05 3.71 8.48
N GLY A 70 -1.61 3.01 7.42
CA GLY A 70 -2.48 2.22 6.57
C GLY A 70 -3.25 1.13 7.32
N THR A 71 -2.65 0.51 8.33
CA THR A 71 -3.33 -0.51 9.14
C THR A 71 -4.55 0.06 9.86
N GLU A 72 -4.43 1.23 10.50
CA GLU A 72 -5.58 1.89 11.14
C GLU A 72 -6.62 2.30 10.10
N SER A 73 -6.20 2.83 8.94
CA SER A 73 -7.11 3.22 7.85
C SER A 73 -7.93 2.03 7.36
N ASN A 74 -7.29 0.91 7.04
CA ASN A 74 -7.96 -0.30 6.57
C ASN A 74 -8.90 -0.89 7.64
N ASN A 75 -8.45 -0.95 8.90
CA ASN A 75 -9.30 -1.43 10.00
C ASN A 75 -10.52 -0.52 10.21
N THR A 76 -10.34 0.81 10.13
CA THR A 76 -11.45 1.77 10.26
C THR A 76 -12.44 1.60 9.12
N ALA A 77 -11.97 1.44 7.88
CA ALA A 77 -12.82 1.18 6.73
C ALA A 77 -13.64 -0.10 6.90
N ILE A 78 -12.99 -1.20 7.24
CA ILE A 78 -13.62 -2.54 7.28
C ILE A 78 -14.49 -2.70 8.54
N ILE A 79 -13.91 -2.50 9.72
CA ILE A 79 -14.64 -2.68 11.00
C ILE A 79 -15.70 -1.60 11.17
N GLY A 80 -15.38 -0.33 10.78
CA GLY A 80 -16.34 0.77 10.84
C GLY A 80 -17.55 0.53 9.95
N THR A 81 -17.37 -0.06 8.76
CA THR A 81 -18.46 -0.49 7.89
C THR A 81 -19.28 -1.59 8.55
N ALA A 82 -18.64 -2.63 9.10
CA ALA A 82 -19.32 -3.72 9.79
C ALA A 82 -20.19 -3.21 10.96
N LEU A 83 -19.67 -2.30 11.76
CA LEU A 83 -20.37 -1.72 12.89
C LEU A 83 -21.58 -0.86 12.47
N HIS A 84 -21.47 -0.16 11.34
CA HIS A 84 -22.56 0.73 10.87
C HIS A 84 -23.64 -0.03 10.11
N TYR A 85 -23.24 -0.95 9.20
CA TYR A 85 -24.16 -1.62 8.28
C TYR A 85 -24.59 -3.02 8.73
N GLY A 86 -24.16 -3.49 9.90
CA GLY A 86 -24.46 -4.84 10.39
C GLY A 86 -25.96 -5.16 10.57
N SER A 87 -26.84 -4.15 10.65
CA SER A 87 -28.31 -4.38 10.63
C SER A 87 -28.88 -4.54 9.22
N ARG A 88 -28.13 -4.17 8.19
CA ARG A 88 -28.56 -4.16 6.78
C ARG A 88 -28.06 -5.40 6.02
N GLY A 89 -26.86 -5.87 6.32
CA GLY A 89 -26.24 -7.01 5.66
C GLY A 89 -25.03 -7.51 6.43
N HIS A 90 -24.66 -8.76 6.20
CA HIS A 90 -23.52 -9.39 6.89
C HIS A 90 -22.53 -10.01 5.89
N HIS A 91 -22.54 -9.57 4.63
CA HIS A 91 -21.66 -10.07 3.60
C HIS A 91 -20.64 -9.00 3.18
N MET A 92 -19.38 -9.45 3.04
CA MET A 92 -18.29 -8.65 2.49
C MET A 92 -17.45 -9.48 1.53
N ILE A 93 -16.87 -8.80 0.53
CA ILE A 93 -15.99 -9.43 -0.47
C ILE A 93 -14.60 -8.78 -0.35
N THR A 94 -13.57 -9.60 -0.44
CA THR A 94 -12.16 -9.14 -0.51
C THR A 94 -11.36 -10.07 -1.44
N THR A 95 -10.04 -9.86 -1.58
CA THR A 95 -9.21 -10.71 -2.44
C THR A 95 -8.33 -11.68 -1.67
N ALA A 96 -7.85 -12.74 -2.34
CA ALA A 96 -6.91 -13.69 -1.75
C ALA A 96 -5.50 -13.13 -1.53
N VAL A 97 -5.20 -11.96 -2.13
CA VAL A 97 -3.86 -11.36 -2.17
C VAL A 97 -3.70 -10.09 -1.32
N GLU A 98 -4.69 -9.79 -0.48
CA GLU A 98 -4.69 -8.61 0.38
C GLU A 98 -3.57 -8.61 1.42
N HIS A 99 -3.11 -7.40 1.73
CA HIS A 99 -2.22 -7.19 2.87
C HIS A 99 -2.88 -7.62 4.19
N ALA A 100 -2.05 -8.00 5.18
CA ALA A 100 -2.52 -8.41 6.51
C ALA A 100 -3.44 -7.38 7.19
N ALA A 101 -3.28 -6.09 6.90
CA ALA A 101 -4.12 -5.01 7.43
C ALA A 101 -5.58 -5.05 6.92
N VAL A 102 -5.85 -5.78 5.84
CA VAL A 102 -7.19 -6.07 5.29
C VAL A 102 -7.62 -7.49 5.64
N SER A 103 -6.77 -8.49 5.37
CA SER A 103 -7.13 -9.90 5.59
C SER A 103 -7.36 -10.26 7.06
N ALA A 104 -6.67 -9.60 8.01
CA ALA A 104 -6.86 -9.88 9.44
C ALA A 104 -8.22 -9.37 9.96
N PRO A 105 -8.65 -8.10 9.72
CA PRO A 105 -9.98 -7.66 10.13
C PRO A 105 -11.10 -8.44 9.41
N MET A 106 -10.93 -8.88 8.16
CA MET A 106 -11.89 -9.75 7.47
C MET A 106 -12.02 -11.11 8.18
N LYS A 107 -10.90 -11.74 8.53
CA LYS A 107 -10.89 -12.99 9.32
C LYS A 107 -11.51 -12.80 10.72
N PHE A 108 -11.23 -11.68 11.37
CA PHE A 108 -11.85 -11.34 12.64
C PHE A 108 -13.38 -11.25 12.51
N LEU A 109 -13.89 -10.54 11.51
CA LEU A 109 -15.33 -10.42 11.27
C LEU A 109 -15.96 -11.78 10.93
N LYS A 110 -15.29 -12.61 10.11
CA LYS A 110 -15.73 -13.98 9.83
C LYS A 110 -15.89 -14.79 11.11
N SER A 111 -14.97 -14.67 12.07
CA SER A 111 -15.08 -15.32 13.38
C SER A 111 -16.23 -14.79 14.25
N ARG A 112 -16.82 -13.66 13.88
CA ARG A 112 -17.96 -13.00 14.53
C ARG A 112 -19.28 -13.20 13.79
N GLY A 113 -19.31 -14.10 12.80
CA GLY A 113 -20.52 -14.48 12.08
C GLY A 113 -20.79 -13.67 10.80
N TRP A 114 -19.82 -12.88 10.33
CA TRP A 114 -19.87 -12.26 9.02
C TRP A 114 -19.57 -13.30 7.93
N ASP A 115 -20.26 -13.19 6.81
CA ASP A 115 -19.98 -13.96 5.61
C ASP A 115 -18.92 -13.22 4.78
N ILE A 116 -17.77 -13.83 4.55
CA ILE A 116 -16.64 -13.22 3.85
C ILE A 116 -16.25 -14.09 2.68
N ASP A 117 -16.45 -13.58 1.47
CA ASP A 117 -15.98 -14.18 0.24
C ASP A 117 -14.62 -13.60 -0.17
N TYR A 118 -13.77 -14.46 -0.74
CA TYR A 118 -12.43 -14.13 -1.19
C TYR A 118 -12.34 -14.37 -2.69
N LEU A 119 -12.26 -13.30 -3.47
CA LEU A 119 -11.97 -13.37 -4.90
C LEU A 119 -10.66 -14.10 -5.13
N SER A 120 -10.69 -15.04 -6.04
CA SER A 120 -9.49 -15.67 -6.58
C SER A 120 -8.73 -14.68 -7.48
N VAL A 121 -7.47 -15.01 -7.76
CA VAL A 121 -6.65 -14.27 -8.73
C VAL A 121 -6.07 -15.25 -9.73
N ASP A 122 -5.76 -14.74 -10.91
CA ASP A 122 -5.04 -15.49 -11.92
C ASP A 122 -3.53 -15.64 -11.58
N GLU A 123 -2.76 -16.27 -12.45
CA GLU A 123 -1.32 -16.46 -12.28
C GLU A 123 -0.52 -15.14 -12.28
N THR A 124 -1.13 -14.05 -12.74
CA THR A 124 -0.54 -12.70 -12.68
C THR A 124 -0.90 -11.94 -11.41
N GLY A 125 -1.77 -12.52 -10.58
CA GLY A 125 -2.25 -11.94 -9.32
C GLY A 125 -3.41 -10.98 -9.48
N ARG A 126 -4.12 -11.01 -10.61
CA ARG A 126 -5.23 -10.11 -10.93
C ARG A 126 -6.58 -10.81 -10.71
N ILE A 127 -7.55 -10.08 -10.16
CA ILE A 127 -8.91 -10.59 -9.94
C ILE A 127 -9.67 -10.80 -11.24
N ASP A 128 -10.66 -11.73 -11.22
CA ASP A 128 -11.67 -11.89 -12.28
C ASP A 128 -12.93 -11.08 -11.93
N LEU A 129 -13.27 -10.11 -12.78
CA LEU A 129 -14.47 -9.29 -12.62
C LEU A 129 -15.77 -10.08 -12.78
N SER A 130 -15.76 -11.19 -13.51
CA SER A 130 -16.93 -12.07 -13.62
C SER A 130 -17.19 -12.84 -12.32
N GLU A 131 -16.14 -13.23 -11.60
CA GLU A 131 -16.26 -13.79 -10.25
C GLU A 131 -16.81 -12.73 -9.29
N LEU A 132 -16.27 -11.50 -9.32
CA LEU A 132 -16.80 -10.39 -8.52
C LEU A 132 -18.29 -10.18 -8.76
N GLU A 133 -18.73 -10.12 -10.04
CA GLU A 133 -20.15 -9.96 -10.39
C GLU A 133 -21.01 -11.08 -9.79
N GLY A 134 -20.54 -12.32 -9.85
CA GLY A 134 -21.25 -13.49 -9.32
C GLY A 134 -21.36 -13.53 -7.80
N LEU A 135 -20.44 -12.88 -7.07
CA LEU A 135 -20.42 -12.83 -5.61
C LEU A 135 -21.23 -11.65 -5.04
N LEU A 136 -21.54 -10.62 -5.83
CA LEU A 136 -22.33 -9.47 -5.37
C LEU A 136 -23.76 -9.91 -5.04
N ARG A 137 -24.22 -9.57 -3.83
CA ARG A 137 -25.55 -9.91 -3.28
C ARG A 137 -26.23 -8.67 -2.70
N ASP A 138 -27.53 -8.73 -2.49
CA ASP A 138 -28.32 -7.63 -1.90
C ASP A 138 -27.85 -7.28 -0.47
N ASP A 139 -27.31 -8.24 0.27
CA ASP A 139 -26.80 -8.07 1.62
C ASP A 139 -25.28 -7.79 1.66
N THR A 140 -24.61 -7.62 0.51
CA THR A 140 -23.22 -7.18 0.44
C THR A 140 -23.11 -5.71 0.89
N VAL A 141 -22.28 -5.45 1.90
CA VAL A 141 -22.09 -4.11 2.46
C VAL A 141 -20.73 -3.49 2.14
N LEU A 142 -19.75 -4.31 1.79
CA LEU A 142 -18.39 -3.86 1.46
C LEU A 142 -17.74 -4.81 0.45
N VAL A 143 -17.11 -4.21 -0.56
CA VAL A 143 -16.06 -4.85 -1.36
C VAL A 143 -14.76 -4.13 -1.05
N SER A 144 -13.70 -4.88 -0.72
CA SER A 144 -12.37 -4.34 -0.41
C SER A 144 -11.31 -4.97 -1.29
N ILE A 145 -10.66 -4.16 -2.14
CA ILE A 145 -9.66 -4.60 -3.12
C ILE A 145 -8.44 -3.69 -3.01
N MET A 146 -7.25 -4.28 -2.90
CA MET A 146 -6.02 -3.50 -2.96
C MET A 146 -5.79 -2.97 -4.39
N HIS A 147 -5.22 -1.75 -4.51
CA HIS A 147 -4.92 -1.18 -5.81
C HIS A 147 -3.67 -1.80 -6.45
N VAL A 148 -2.60 -1.87 -5.66
CA VAL A 148 -1.31 -2.43 -6.10
C VAL A 148 -0.84 -3.47 -5.10
N ASN A 149 -0.55 -4.67 -5.57
CA ASN A 149 -0.05 -5.72 -4.69
C ASN A 149 1.36 -5.41 -4.20
N ASN A 150 1.56 -5.47 -2.89
CA ASN A 150 2.80 -5.10 -2.23
C ASN A 150 3.97 -6.09 -2.42
N GLU A 151 3.70 -7.30 -2.91
CA GLU A 151 4.71 -8.34 -3.12
C GLU A 151 5.12 -8.49 -4.58
N ILE A 152 4.16 -8.51 -5.50
CA ILE A 152 4.39 -8.79 -6.92
C ILE A 152 4.16 -7.57 -7.83
N GLY A 153 3.62 -6.48 -7.29
CA GLY A 153 3.42 -5.23 -8.03
C GLY A 153 2.23 -5.22 -8.99
N THR A 154 1.44 -6.27 -9.07
CA THR A 154 0.24 -6.34 -9.93
C THR A 154 -0.73 -5.23 -9.55
N VAL A 155 -1.28 -4.57 -10.57
CA VAL A 155 -2.29 -3.50 -10.46
C VAL A 155 -3.67 -4.09 -10.72
N GLU A 156 -4.56 -3.96 -9.76
CA GLU A 156 -5.93 -4.47 -9.85
C GLU A 156 -6.82 -3.55 -10.70
N PRO A 157 -7.87 -4.10 -11.35
CA PRO A 157 -8.78 -3.34 -12.22
C PRO A 157 -9.79 -2.50 -11.43
N ILE A 158 -9.29 -1.50 -10.69
CA ILE A 158 -10.09 -0.69 -9.75
C ILE A 158 -11.19 0.11 -10.45
N GLU A 159 -10.93 0.64 -11.67
CA GLU A 159 -11.93 1.41 -12.43
C GLU A 159 -13.10 0.52 -12.85
N GLU A 160 -12.80 -0.65 -13.39
CA GLU A 160 -13.82 -1.61 -13.84
C GLU A 160 -14.58 -2.21 -12.65
N ALA A 161 -13.88 -2.54 -11.57
CA ALA A 161 -14.48 -3.05 -10.34
C ALA A 161 -15.43 -2.01 -9.71
N GLY A 162 -14.99 -0.75 -9.60
CA GLY A 162 -15.82 0.33 -9.05
C GLY A 162 -17.09 0.56 -9.86
N LYS A 163 -16.99 0.56 -11.19
CA LYS A 163 -18.14 0.65 -12.08
C LYS A 163 -19.11 -0.52 -11.89
N LEU A 164 -18.58 -1.74 -11.88
CA LEU A 164 -19.37 -2.97 -11.71
C LEU A 164 -20.13 -2.96 -10.37
N ILE A 165 -19.43 -2.64 -9.27
CA ILE A 165 -20.04 -2.57 -7.94
C ILE A 165 -21.12 -1.52 -7.90
N HIS A 166 -20.85 -0.32 -8.43
CA HIS A 166 -21.84 0.77 -8.46
C HIS A 166 -23.10 0.41 -9.26
N GLU A 167 -22.97 -0.29 -10.39
CA GLU A 167 -24.09 -0.70 -11.23
C GLU A 167 -24.90 -1.85 -10.62
N LYS A 168 -24.23 -2.85 -10.03
CA LYS A 168 -24.89 -4.08 -9.55
C LYS A 168 -25.30 -4.05 -8.09
N CYS A 169 -24.57 -3.34 -7.26
CA CYS A 169 -24.82 -3.22 -5.81
C CYS A 169 -24.63 -1.78 -5.32
N PRO A 170 -25.50 -0.82 -5.75
CA PRO A 170 -25.31 0.63 -5.54
C PRO A 170 -25.28 1.06 -4.06
N ASN A 171 -25.62 0.17 -3.18
CA ASN A 171 -25.61 0.38 -1.74
C ASN A 171 -24.41 -0.29 -1.04
N CYS A 172 -23.61 -1.06 -1.74
CA CYS A 172 -22.36 -1.62 -1.26
C CYS A 172 -21.27 -0.55 -1.28
N LEU A 173 -20.47 -0.46 -0.23
CA LEU A 173 -19.30 0.42 -0.22
C LEU A 173 -18.13 -0.25 -0.95
N PHE A 174 -17.38 0.53 -1.71
CA PHE A 174 -16.13 0.11 -2.32
C PHE A 174 -14.93 0.72 -1.59
N HIS A 175 -14.14 -0.13 -0.95
CA HIS A 175 -12.89 0.22 -0.27
C HIS A 175 -11.69 -0.18 -1.12
N VAL A 176 -10.73 0.74 -1.26
CA VAL A 176 -9.46 0.50 -1.93
C VAL A 176 -8.31 0.70 -0.95
N ASP A 177 -7.52 -0.36 -0.73
CA ASP A 177 -6.20 -0.24 -0.11
C ASP A 177 -5.21 0.30 -1.15
N ASP A 178 -4.98 1.61 -1.11
CA ASP A 178 -4.09 2.33 -2.03
C ASP A 178 -2.69 2.57 -1.45
N ILE A 179 -2.31 1.85 -0.39
CA ILE A 179 -1.04 2.09 0.32
C ILE A 179 0.18 1.95 -0.61
N GLN A 180 0.16 1.04 -1.57
CA GLN A 180 1.24 0.89 -2.55
C GLN A 180 1.04 1.70 -3.82
N GLY A 181 -0.18 2.14 -4.13
CA GLY A 181 -0.51 2.97 -5.29
C GLY A 181 -0.40 4.47 -5.01
N PHE A 182 -0.79 4.92 -3.80
CA PHE A 182 -0.81 6.34 -3.43
C PHE A 182 0.57 7.01 -3.59
N GLY A 183 0.61 8.07 -4.39
CA GLY A 183 1.85 8.77 -4.75
C GLY A 183 2.70 8.09 -5.85
N LYS A 184 2.17 7.03 -6.46
CA LYS A 184 2.81 6.29 -7.57
C LYS A 184 1.92 6.21 -8.80
N ILE A 185 0.63 5.97 -8.60
CA ILE A 185 -0.41 5.93 -9.63
C ILE A 185 -1.53 6.87 -9.19
N SER A 186 -1.93 7.79 -10.06
CA SER A 186 -2.98 8.76 -9.73
C SER A 186 -4.35 8.11 -9.74
N LEU A 187 -5.09 8.24 -8.62
CA LEU A 187 -6.49 7.84 -8.52
C LEU A 187 -7.40 9.06 -8.27
N ASN A 188 -8.60 9.00 -8.82
CA ASN A 188 -9.69 9.93 -8.50
C ASN A 188 -10.85 9.13 -7.90
N PRO A 189 -10.96 9.05 -6.55
CA PRO A 189 -11.96 8.20 -5.90
C PRO A 189 -13.39 8.46 -6.38
N LYS A 190 -13.76 9.72 -6.54
CA LYS A 190 -15.11 10.10 -7.00
C LYS A 190 -15.44 9.58 -8.39
N LYS A 191 -14.46 9.68 -9.32
CA LYS A 191 -14.64 9.20 -10.71
C LYS A 191 -14.72 7.69 -10.78
N LEU A 192 -14.00 6.99 -9.89
CA LEU A 192 -13.85 5.54 -9.88
C LEU A 192 -14.85 4.83 -8.94
N HIS A 193 -15.83 5.56 -8.42
CA HIS A 193 -16.85 5.05 -7.48
C HIS A 193 -16.24 4.41 -6.22
N ILE A 194 -15.10 4.93 -5.75
CA ILE A 194 -14.45 4.50 -4.52
C ILE A 194 -15.08 5.29 -3.37
N ASP A 195 -15.63 4.57 -2.38
CA ASP A 195 -16.24 5.18 -1.19
C ASP A 195 -15.26 5.35 -0.05
N LEU A 196 -14.28 4.45 0.06
CA LEU A 196 -13.24 4.44 1.10
C LEU A 196 -11.87 4.19 0.46
N LEU A 197 -10.86 5.01 0.80
CA LEU A 197 -9.50 4.80 0.30
C LEU A 197 -8.49 4.97 1.42
N SER A 198 -7.60 4.00 1.57
CA SER A 198 -6.55 3.99 2.59
C SER A 198 -5.18 4.31 2.00
N ALA A 199 -4.43 5.22 2.65
CA ALA A 199 -3.05 5.53 2.27
C ALA A 199 -2.14 5.62 3.50
N SER A 200 -0.82 5.49 3.28
CA SER A 200 0.19 5.54 4.35
C SER A 200 1.38 6.40 3.98
N SER A 201 1.73 7.29 4.87
CA SER A 201 2.77 8.31 4.68
C SER A 201 4.15 7.73 4.35
N HIS A 202 4.57 6.70 5.08
CA HIS A 202 5.92 6.14 4.98
C HIS A 202 6.19 5.34 3.68
N LYS A 203 5.23 5.24 2.78
CA LYS A 203 5.41 4.61 1.44
C LYS A 203 5.74 5.62 0.34
N LEU A 204 5.75 6.92 0.69
CA LEU A 204 6.01 8.02 -0.25
C LEU A 204 6.90 9.11 0.37
N HIS A 205 7.92 8.71 1.11
CA HIS A 205 8.92 9.60 1.74
C HIS A 205 8.37 10.52 2.84
N GLY A 206 7.19 10.22 3.39
CA GLY A 206 6.66 10.88 4.57
C GLY A 206 7.01 10.14 5.87
N PRO A 207 6.62 10.69 7.03
CA PRO A 207 6.92 10.10 8.32
C PRO A 207 6.16 8.79 8.58
N LYS A 208 6.75 7.89 9.37
CA LYS A 208 6.07 6.74 9.96
C LYS A 208 5.04 7.21 10.98
N GLY A 209 4.02 6.38 11.25
CA GLY A 209 3.00 6.68 12.26
C GLY A 209 1.94 7.69 11.82
N VAL A 210 1.75 7.85 10.50
CA VAL A 210 0.68 8.67 9.90
C VAL A 210 0.12 7.97 8.67
N GLY A 211 -1.20 7.97 8.56
CA GLY A 211 -1.95 7.51 7.40
C GLY A 211 -3.10 8.46 7.07
N LEU A 212 -3.81 8.12 6.02
CA LEU A 212 -4.99 8.82 5.54
C LEU A 212 -6.08 7.81 5.25
N LEU A 213 -7.30 8.16 5.61
CA LEU A 213 -8.52 7.51 5.16
C LEU A 213 -9.39 8.57 4.47
N PHE A 214 -9.63 8.36 3.17
CA PHE A 214 -10.70 9.06 2.47
C PHE A 214 -12.02 8.34 2.73
N ILE A 215 -13.06 9.10 3.07
CA ILE A 215 -14.43 8.62 3.27
C ILE A 215 -15.33 9.51 2.43
N ASP A 216 -15.93 8.94 1.38
CA ASP A 216 -16.93 9.66 0.56
C ASP A 216 -18.06 10.19 1.44
N GLU A 217 -18.57 11.37 1.14
CA GLU A 217 -19.67 12.00 1.92
C GLU A 217 -20.94 11.14 2.02
N ARG A 218 -21.13 10.19 1.08
CA ARG A 218 -22.25 9.24 1.08
C ARG A 218 -21.96 7.99 1.91
N ALA A 219 -20.68 7.72 2.19
CA ALA A 219 -20.27 6.57 2.98
C ALA A 219 -20.37 6.89 4.48
N HIS A 220 -21.19 6.13 5.18
CA HIS A 220 -21.33 6.26 6.63
C HIS A 220 -20.70 5.05 7.31
N ILE A 221 -19.60 5.25 8.02
CA ILE A 221 -18.93 4.21 8.82
C ILE A 221 -18.86 4.63 10.29
N ALA A 222 -18.81 3.66 11.19
CA ALA A 222 -18.64 3.94 12.61
C ALA A 222 -17.17 4.20 12.97
N PRO A 223 -16.86 5.15 13.86
CA PRO A 223 -15.51 5.31 14.37
C PRO A 223 -15.10 4.11 15.23
N ILE A 224 -13.83 3.68 15.10
CA ILE A 224 -13.27 2.58 15.92
C ILE A 224 -12.38 3.10 17.06
N ILE A 225 -11.95 4.36 17.01
CA ILE A 225 -11.17 5.02 18.07
C ILE A 225 -12.02 6.13 18.68
N LEU A 226 -12.63 5.83 19.81
CA LEU A 226 -13.57 6.70 20.49
C LEU A 226 -12.84 7.64 21.47
N GLY A 227 -13.42 8.82 21.75
CA GLY A 227 -12.88 9.77 22.71
C GLY A 227 -13.38 11.21 22.53
N GLY A 228 -12.50 12.20 22.52
CA GLY A 228 -12.79 13.63 22.53
C GLY A 228 -13.34 14.25 21.24
N GLY A 229 -13.75 13.46 20.27
CA GLY A 229 -14.45 13.97 19.07
C GLY A 229 -13.56 14.62 18.01
N HIS A 230 -12.24 14.42 18.05
CA HIS A 230 -11.34 14.93 17.04
C HIS A 230 -11.72 14.40 15.64
N GLN A 231 -11.33 15.14 14.62
CA GLN A 231 -11.65 14.82 13.22
C GLN A 231 -13.15 14.52 12.99
N ASN A 232 -14.00 15.42 13.47
CA ASN A 232 -15.46 15.29 13.37
C ASN A 232 -16.01 14.00 14.01
N GLY A 233 -15.34 13.50 15.06
CA GLY A 233 -15.73 12.29 15.77
C GLY A 233 -15.25 10.99 15.14
N MET A 234 -14.71 11.02 13.93
CA MET A 234 -14.28 9.81 13.22
C MET A 234 -13.01 9.19 13.82
N ARG A 235 -12.08 10.02 14.31
CA ARG A 235 -10.83 9.52 14.91
C ARG A 235 -10.41 10.40 16.08
N SER A 236 -10.66 9.95 17.29
CA SER A 236 -10.34 10.68 18.51
C SER A 236 -8.87 10.52 18.90
N GLY A 237 -8.37 11.47 19.71
CA GLY A 237 -6.99 11.55 20.16
C GLY A 237 -6.28 12.79 19.61
N THR A 238 -5.35 13.34 20.41
CA THR A 238 -4.57 14.52 20.02
C THR A 238 -3.92 14.31 18.64
N GLU A 239 -4.10 15.26 17.74
CA GLU A 239 -3.63 15.14 16.37
C GLU A 239 -2.10 15.21 16.31
N ASN A 240 -1.50 14.33 15.50
CA ASN A 240 -0.06 14.34 15.19
C ASN A 240 0.24 15.43 14.16
N VAL A 241 0.18 16.70 14.59
CA VAL A 241 0.33 17.87 13.70
C VAL A 241 1.61 17.81 12.86
N PRO A 242 2.82 17.58 13.45
CA PRO A 242 4.04 17.50 12.67
C PRO A 242 4.02 16.35 11.65
N GLY A 243 3.53 15.18 12.06
CA GLY A 243 3.44 14.01 11.17
C GLY A 243 2.48 14.22 10.02
N VAL A 244 1.30 14.81 10.26
CA VAL A 244 0.31 15.14 9.23
C VAL A 244 0.86 16.17 8.24
N ALA A 245 1.53 17.20 8.73
CA ALA A 245 2.17 18.21 7.88
C ALA A 245 3.30 17.61 7.03
N GLY A 246 4.16 16.75 7.62
CA GLY A 246 5.20 16.02 6.90
C GLY A 246 4.66 15.09 5.83
N PHE A 247 3.55 14.38 6.11
CA PHE A 247 2.86 13.56 5.12
C PHE A 247 2.32 14.41 3.96
N SER A 248 1.66 15.52 4.28
CA SER A 248 1.14 16.45 3.27
C SER A 248 2.25 17.03 2.40
N TYR A 249 3.39 17.39 3.00
CA TYR A 249 4.56 17.86 2.27
C TYR A 249 5.07 16.78 1.29
N ALA A 250 5.33 15.58 1.78
CA ALA A 250 5.82 14.48 0.96
C ALA A 250 4.84 14.13 -0.19
N ALA A 251 3.54 14.12 0.08
CA ALA A 251 2.52 13.93 -0.95
C ALA A 251 2.57 15.04 -2.02
N SER A 252 2.70 16.32 -1.61
CA SER A 252 2.83 17.42 -2.56
C SER A 252 4.02 17.27 -3.49
N GLU A 253 5.17 16.81 -2.96
CA GLU A 253 6.39 16.65 -3.77
C GLU A 253 6.21 15.52 -4.80
N VAL A 254 5.69 14.37 -4.42
CA VAL A 254 5.56 13.24 -5.35
C VAL A 254 4.48 13.47 -6.42
N TYR A 255 3.39 14.18 -6.07
CA TYR A 255 2.30 14.46 -7.03
C TYR A 255 2.61 15.57 -8.03
N LYS A 256 3.68 16.37 -7.84
CA LYS A 256 4.11 17.37 -8.83
C LYS A 256 4.47 16.74 -10.19
N ASP A 257 5.12 15.60 -10.16
CA ASP A 257 5.68 14.95 -11.35
C ASP A 257 5.34 13.44 -11.36
N ILE A 258 4.16 13.05 -10.85
CA ILE A 258 3.80 11.63 -10.65
C ILE A 258 3.91 10.82 -11.95
N ASP A 259 3.38 11.31 -13.06
CA ASP A 259 3.39 10.60 -14.35
C ASP A 259 4.83 10.49 -14.91
N LYS A 260 5.62 11.55 -14.84
CA LYS A 260 7.04 11.53 -15.25
C LYS A 260 7.88 10.57 -14.40
N ASN A 261 7.62 10.54 -13.09
CA ASN A 261 8.28 9.59 -12.19
C ASN A 261 7.90 8.17 -12.54
N TYR A 262 6.63 7.92 -12.81
CA TYR A 262 6.15 6.61 -13.25
C TYR A 262 6.88 6.15 -14.52
N GLU A 263 6.89 6.96 -15.58
CA GLU A 263 7.57 6.67 -16.85
C GLU A 263 9.08 6.43 -16.65
N ARG A 264 9.73 7.25 -15.81
CA ARG A 264 11.16 7.08 -15.51
C ARG A 264 11.46 5.78 -14.79
N ILE A 265 10.68 5.43 -13.77
CA ILE A 265 10.88 4.18 -13.02
C ILE A 265 10.54 2.97 -13.90
N GLU A 266 9.54 3.07 -14.77
CA GLU A 266 9.23 2.02 -15.75
C GLU A 266 10.42 1.77 -16.69
N ALA A 267 11.05 2.82 -17.22
CA ALA A 267 12.24 2.69 -18.06
C ALA A 267 13.41 2.03 -17.30
N LEU A 268 13.65 2.44 -16.02
CA LEU A 268 14.67 1.84 -15.18
C LEU A 268 14.39 0.36 -14.89
N ARG A 269 13.15 0.00 -14.58
CA ARG A 269 12.73 -1.38 -14.35
C ARG A 269 12.92 -2.25 -15.59
N ALA A 270 12.49 -1.75 -16.74
CA ALA A 270 12.61 -2.49 -18.00
C ALA A 270 14.08 -2.72 -18.39
N ASP A 271 14.94 -1.70 -18.27
CA ASP A 271 16.38 -1.81 -18.50
C ASP A 271 17.03 -2.83 -17.54
N PHE A 272 16.69 -2.76 -16.25
CA PHE A 272 17.19 -3.69 -15.24
C PHE A 272 16.80 -5.14 -15.57
N ILE A 273 15.53 -5.40 -15.91
CA ILE A 273 15.06 -6.74 -16.31
C ILE A 273 15.81 -7.23 -17.56
N SER A 274 16.02 -6.36 -18.54
CA SER A 274 16.80 -6.67 -19.74
C SER A 274 18.23 -7.07 -19.40
N LYS A 275 18.89 -6.36 -18.49
CA LYS A 275 20.28 -6.64 -18.07
C LYS A 275 20.44 -7.97 -17.34
N ILE A 276 19.44 -8.42 -16.60
CA ILE A 276 19.49 -9.70 -15.87
C ILE A 276 18.88 -10.87 -16.67
N SER A 277 18.41 -10.64 -17.88
CA SER A 277 17.67 -11.65 -18.69
C SER A 277 18.53 -12.84 -19.15
N ASP A 278 19.86 -12.69 -19.19
CA ASP A 278 20.83 -13.74 -19.51
C ASP A 278 21.15 -14.63 -18.31
N ILE A 279 20.77 -14.23 -17.09
CA ILE A 279 20.89 -15.09 -15.90
C ILE A 279 19.79 -16.15 -15.97
N THR A 280 20.18 -17.40 -16.21
CA THR A 280 19.23 -18.50 -16.36
C THR A 280 18.40 -18.74 -15.09
N ASP A 281 17.18 -19.31 -15.26
CA ASP A 281 16.31 -19.71 -14.16
C ASP A 281 15.96 -18.57 -13.17
N ILE A 282 15.78 -17.36 -13.68
CA ILE A 282 15.10 -16.23 -13.01
C ILE A 282 13.71 -16.08 -13.61
N THR A 283 12.70 -15.91 -12.74
CA THR A 283 11.33 -15.65 -13.14
C THR A 283 10.85 -14.34 -12.50
N VAL A 284 10.28 -13.44 -13.29
CA VAL A 284 9.55 -12.26 -12.80
C VAL A 284 8.13 -12.69 -12.48
N ASN A 285 7.69 -12.49 -11.23
CA ASN A 285 6.34 -12.78 -10.79
C ASN A 285 5.43 -11.56 -10.97
N GLY A 286 4.13 -11.80 -11.16
CA GLY A 286 3.12 -10.77 -11.35
C GLY A 286 2.81 -10.48 -12.82
N SER A 287 2.03 -9.44 -13.09
CA SER A 287 1.60 -9.08 -14.43
C SER A 287 2.69 -8.36 -15.22
N ALA A 288 2.86 -8.75 -16.47
CA ALA A 288 3.73 -8.03 -17.40
C ALA A 288 3.08 -6.75 -17.97
N GLU A 289 1.74 -6.72 -18.06
CA GLU A 289 0.99 -5.62 -18.66
C GLU A 289 0.38 -4.67 -17.61
N HIS A 290 -0.06 -5.24 -16.48
CA HIS A 290 -0.74 -4.52 -15.41
C HIS A 290 0.11 -4.53 -14.13
N HIS A 291 1.20 -3.76 -14.12
CA HIS A 291 2.12 -3.70 -12.99
C HIS A 291 2.45 -2.28 -12.58
N SER A 292 2.80 -2.12 -11.31
CA SER A 292 3.46 -0.92 -10.82
C SER A 292 4.96 -1.03 -11.07
N PRO A 293 5.60 -0.06 -11.71
CA PRO A 293 7.03 -0.11 -11.99
C PRO A 293 7.89 -0.06 -10.71
N TYR A 294 7.31 0.31 -9.59
CA TYR A 294 8.00 0.44 -8.32
C TYR A 294 8.26 -0.88 -7.59
N ILE A 295 7.68 -1.99 -8.06
CA ILE A 295 7.79 -3.30 -7.41
C ILE A 295 8.21 -4.34 -8.43
N LEU A 296 9.25 -5.11 -8.11
CA LEU A 296 9.75 -6.21 -8.92
C LEU A 296 9.95 -7.44 -8.02
N SER A 297 9.20 -8.49 -8.30
CA SER A 297 9.30 -9.78 -7.61
C SER A 297 10.08 -10.76 -8.48
N LEU A 298 11.17 -11.30 -7.96
CA LEU A 298 12.06 -12.23 -8.66
C LEU A 298 12.13 -13.56 -7.92
N THR A 299 11.77 -14.64 -8.60
CA THR A 299 12.09 -15.99 -8.16
C THR A 299 13.42 -16.41 -8.76
N VAL A 300 14.39 -16.75 -7.92
CA VAL A 300 15.73 -17.21 -8.34
C VAL A 300 15.84 -18.68 -8.00
N LYS A 301 15.62 -19.55 -8.99
CA LYS A 301 15.62 -21.01 -8.80
C LYS A 301 16.94 -21.51 -8.17
N ASP A 302 16.80 -22.44 -7.24
CA ASP A 302 17.91 -23.05 -6.49
C ASP A 302 18.71 -22.07 -5.61
N VAL A 303 18.12 -20.91 -5.25
CA VAL A 303 18.70 -19.99 -4.27
C VAL A 303 17.63 -19.63 -3.23
N ARG A 304 17.87 -19.97 -1.96
CA ARG A 304 16.95 -19.59 -0.88
C ARG A 304 16.95 -18.08 -0.69
N ALA A 305 15.76 -17.49 -0.58
CA ALA A 305 15.57 -16.04 -0.46
C ALA A 305 16.34 -15.43 0.73
N GLU A 306 16.38 -16.11 1.88
CA GLU A 306 17.14 -15.68 3.06
C GLU A 306 18.65 -15.60 2.79
N VAL A 307 19.21 -16.64 2.13
CA VAL A 307 20.64 -16.67 1.78
C VAL A 307 20.96 -15.59 0.75
N PHE A 308 20.05 -15.38 -0.21
CA PHE A 308 20.19 -14.35 -1.25
C PHE A 308 20.15 -12.95 -0.65
N LEU A 309 19.20 -12.70 0.28
CA LEU A 309 19.08 -11.44 0.99
C LEU A 309 20.38 -11.08 1.73
N HIS A 310 20.93 -12.01 2.52
CA HIS A 310 22.19 -11.76 3.25
C HIS A 310 23.38 -11.58 2.31
N ALA A 311 23.45 -12.31 1.19
CA ALA A 311 24.53 -12.13 0.21
C ALA A 311 24.46 -10.75 -0.49
N LEU A 312 23.26 -10.17 -0.67
CA LEU A 312 23.08 -8.80 -1.15
C LEU A 312 23.41 -7.78 -0.05
N GLU A 313 22.97 -8.02 1.20
CA GLU A 313 23.29 -7.19 2.36
C GLU A 313 24.80 -7.04 2.59
N ASP A 314 25.57 -8.11 2.40
CA ASP A 314 27.05 -8.08 2.43
C ASP A 314 27.66 -7.14 1.36
N LYS A 315 26.87 -6.77 0.36
CA LYS A 315 27.22 -5.78 -0.69
C LYS A 315 26.54 -4.42 -0.48
N GLU A 316 25.98 -4.19 0.71
CA GLU A 316 25.20 -2.98 1.04
C GLU A 316 23.97 -2.78 0.13
N ILE A 317 23.40 -3.85 -0.41
CA ILE A 317 22.16 -3.85 -1.22
C ILE A 317 21.03 -4.44 -0.37
N TYR A 318 20.01 -3.61 -0.08
CA TYR A 318 18.90 -3.97 0.80
C TYR A 318 17.65 -4.26 -0.01
N VAL A 319 17.18 -5.50 0.05
CA VAL A 319 15.96 -6.00 -0.60
C VAL A 319 15.08 -6.73 0.43
N SER A 320 13.90 -7.16 0.04
CA SER A 320 13.01 -7.95 0.92
C SER A 320 12.86 -9.38 0.42
N ALA A 321 12.80 -10.35 1.33
CA ALA A 321 12.23 -11.65 1.02
C ALA A 321 10.69 -11.49 0.96
N GLY A 322 10.03 -12.11 -0.01
CA GLY A 322 8.59 -11.95 -0.27
C GLY A 322 7.65 -12.17 0.94
N SER A 323 8.16 -12.84 2.01
CA SER A 323 7.44 -13.11 3.25
C SER A 323 7.82 -12.21 4.43
N ALA A 324 8.56 -11.12 4.22
CA ALA A 324 9.18 -10.30 5.29
C ALA A 324 8.19 -9.54 6.21
N CYS A 325 6.89 -9.54 5.93
CA CYS A 325 5.90 -8.87 6.79
C CYS A 325 5.48 -9.68 8.03
N SER A 326 5.96 -10.91 8.22
CA SER A 326 5.69 -11.73 9.42
C SER A 326 6.94 -11.81 10.27
N SER A 327 7.17 -10.80 11.08
CA SER A 327 8.39 -10.53 11.86
C SER A 327 8.79 -11.57 12.91
N ASN A 328 8.06 -12.68 13.09
CA ASN A 328 8.42 -13.70 14.10
C ASN A 328 8.18 -15.17 13.68
N HIS A 329 7.64 -15.44 12.48
CA HIS A 329 7.56 -16.80 11.94
C HIS A 329 7.70 -16.74 10.42
N PRO A 330 8.57 -17.55 9.80
CA PRO A 330 8.65 -17.68 8.35
C PRO A 330 7.32 -18.28 7.84
N SER A 331 6.37 -17.43 7.48
CA SER A 331 5.15 -17.86 6.82
C SER A 331 5.33 -17.72 5.31
N VAL A 332 5.00 -18.78 4.60
CA VAL A 332 4.99 -18.76 3.13
C VAL A 332 3.99 -17.71 2.65
N SER A 333 4.40 -16.84 1.72
CA SER A 333 3.55 -15.79 1.15
C SER A 333 2.21 -16.34 0.65
N SER A 334 1.10 -15.73 1.11
CA SER A 334 -0.24 -16.01 0.60
C SER A 334 -0.40 -15.58 -0.85
N THR A 335 0.21 -14.46 -1.23
CA THR A 335 0.20 -13.95 -2.61
C THR A 335 0.88 -14.92 -3.57
N LEU A 336 2.11 -15.38 -3.26
CA LEU A 336 2.81 -16.33 -4.11
C LEU A 336 2.07 -17.67 -4.24
N LYS A 337 1.37 -18.11 -3.17
CA LYS A 337 0.51 -19.29 -3.24
C LYS A 337 -0.72 -19.04 -4.12
N ALA A 338 -1.35 -17.88 -3.99
CA ALA A 338 -2.55 -17.54 -4.76
C ALA A 338 -2.28 -17.48 -6.26
N ILE A 339 -1.09 -17.03 -6.67
CA ILE A 339 -0.65 -17.02 -8.08
C ILE A 339 0.00 -18.34 -8.53
N ASN A 340 -0.14 -19.40 -7.76
CA ASN A 340 0.35 -20.74 -8.06
C ASN A 340 1.86 -20.85 -8.28
N VAL A 341 2.68 -20.01 -7.61
CA VAL A 341 4.14 -20.20 -7.63
C VAL A 341 4.46 -21.60 -7.10
N PRO A 342 5.28 -22.39 -7.83
CA PRO A 342 5.61 -23.75 -7.42
C PRO A 342 6.19 -23.83 -6.01
N ALA A 343 5.83 -24.86 -5.24
CA ALA A 343 6.21 -24.98 -3.84
C ALA A 343 7.73 -24.89 -3.58
N TYR A 344 8.55 -25.38 -4.52
CA TYR A 344 10.02 -25.31 -4.43
C TYR A 344 10.55 -23.87 -4.63
N ALA A 345 9.76 -22.97 -5.18
CA ALA A 345 10.15 -21.59 -5.49
C ALA A 345 9.63 -20.56 -4.48
N LEU A 346 8.72 -20.97 -3.57
CA LEU A 346 8.11 -20.08 -2.59
C LEU A 346 9.13 -19.47 -1.62
N ASP A 347 10.20 -20.18 -1.30
CA ASP A 347 11.31 -19.73 -0.45
C ASP A 347 12.53 -19.21 -1.26
N SER A 348 12.37 -19.07 -2.58
CA SER A 348 13.38 -18.59 -3.52
C SER A 348 13.01 -17.25 -4.17
N THR A 349 12.04 -16.54 -3.60
CA THR A 349 11.51 -15.29 -4.15
C THR A 349 11.94 -14.10 -3.31
N VAL A 350 12.49 -13.09 -3.97
CA VAL A 350 12.85 -11.79 -3.38
C VAL A 350 12.07 -10.67 -4.08
N ARG A 351 11.85 -9.58 -3.34
CA ARG A 351 11.23 -8.37 -3.88
C ARG A 351 12.24 -7.24 -3.86
N LEU A 352 12.44 -6.63 -5.01
CA LEU A 352 13.09 -5.34 -5.16
C LEU A 352 12.00 -4.27 -5.26
N SER A 353 12.14 -3.16 -4.57
CA SER A 353 11.18 -2.08 -4.69
C SER A 353 11.87 -0.72 -4.78
N PHE A 354 11.54 0.00 -5.83
CA PHE A 354 12.14 1.25 -6.24
C PHE A 354 11.43 2.46 -5.62
N SER A 355 12.08 3.60 -5.69
CA SER A 355 11.51 4.90 -5.33
C SER A 355 11.85 5.94 -6.37
N ASN A 356 11.29 7.14 -6.21
CA ASN A 356 11.65 8.27 -7.07
C ASN A 356 13.14 8.68 -6.95
N ASN A 357 13.86 8.17 -5.98
CA ASN A 357 15.29 8.44 -5.80
C ASN A 357 16.18 7.34 -6.40
N THR A 358 15.60 6.22 -6.83
CA THR A 358 16.38 5.13 -7.45
C THR A 358 17.01 5.61 -8.75
N SER A 359 18.31 5.33 -8.90
CA SER A 359 19.14 5.76 -10.03
C SER A 359 19.50 4.59 -10.96
N GLN A 360 19.92 4.92 -12.18
CA GLN A 360 20.43 3.94 -13.15
C GLN A 360 21.71 3.28 -12.61
N GLU A 361 22.64 4.07 -12.02
CA GLU A 361 23.92 3.59 -11.49
C GLU A 361 23.71 2.55 -10.37
N GLU A 362 22.72 2.77 -9.49
CA GLU A 362 22.36 1.78 -8.46
C GLU A 362 21.90 0.46 -9.09
N LEU A 363 21.03 0.50 -10.10
CA LEU A 363 20.50 -0.69 -10.75
C LEU A 363 21.58 -1.41 -11.59
N ASP A 364 22.48 -0.68 -12.22
CA ASP A 364 23.64 -1.25 -12.93
C ASP A 364 24.54 -2.01 -11.96
N THR A 365 24.86 -1.40 -10.82
CA THR A 365 25.62 -2.05 -9.74
C THR A 365 24.93 -3.32 -9.24
N VAL A 366 23.61 -3.26 -9.03
CA VAL A 366 22.85 -4.44 -8.59
C VAL A 366 22.89 -5.55 -9.64
N SER A 367 22.73 -5.21 -10.92
CA SER A 367 22.82 -6.18 -12.03
C SER A 367 24.16 -6.90 -12.03
N ASP A 368 25.29 -6.18 -11.93
CA ASP A 368 26.64 -6.75 -11.88
C ASP A 368 26.82 -7.68 -10.67
N VAL A 369 26.29 -7.27 -9.51
CA VAL A 369 26.32 -8.11 -8.31
C VAL A 369 25.51 -9.39 -8.50
N LEU A 370 24.30 -9.33 -9.11
CA LEU A 370 23.49 -10.52 -9.38
C LEU A 370 24.19 -11.52 -10.27
N HIS A 371 24.86 -11.07 -11.34
CA HIS A 371 25.66 -11.93 -12.22
C HIS A 371 26.79 -12.64 -11.48
N SER A 372 27.37 -11.98 -10.48
CA SER A 372 28.44 -12.55 -9.66
C SER A 372 27.93 -13.57 -8.63
N ILE A 373 26.90 -13.18 -7.86
CA ILE A 373 26.51 -13.96 -6.68
C ILE A 373 25.57 -15.13 -7.00
N ILE A 374 24.65 -15.01 -7.96
CA ILE A 374 23.68 -16.08 -8.23
C ILE A 374 24.36 -17.39 -8.65
N PRO A 375 25.31 -17.40 -9.61
CA PRO A 375 26.04 -18.63 -9.95
C PRO A 375 26.84 -19.20 -8.79
N MET A 376 27.37 -18.35 -7.90
CA MET A 376 28.08 -18.77 -6.70
C MET A 376 27.14 -19.46 -5.71
N LEU A 377 26.01 -18.84 -5.39
CA LEU A 377 25.04 -19.35 -4.42
C LEU A 377 24.47 -20.71 -4.84
N ARG A 378 24.17 -20.88 -6.12
CA ARG A 378 23.67 -22.15 -6.69
C ARG A 378 24.64 -23.32 -6.48
N LYS A 379 25.96 -23.08 -6.40
CA LYS A 379 26.97 -24.15 -6.13
C LYS A 379 26.86 -24.72 -4.71
N PHE A 380 26.31 -23.94 -3.77
CA PHE A 380 26.16 -24.34 -2.37
C PHE A 380 24.80 -24.93 -2.04
N THR A 381 23.85 -24.85 -2.97
CA THR A 381 22.54 -25.49 -2.79
C THR A 381 22.69 -26.99 -2.98
N ARG A 382 22.61 -27.76 -1.89
CA ARG A 382 22.60 -29.21 -1.97
C ARG A 382 21.36 -29.69 -2.70
N LYS A 383 21.56 -30.51 -3.74
CA LYS A 383 20.52 -31.29 -4.42
C LYS A 383 19.84 -32.27 -3.47
#